data_a7624e904fd1a87b81b5664bf7935302
#
_entry.id   a7624e904fd1a87b81b5664bf7935302
#
_cell.length_a   1.000
_cell.length_b   1.000
_cell.length_c   1.000
_cell.angle_alpha   90.00
_cell.angle_beta   90.00
_cell.angle_gamma   90.00
#
_symmetry.space_group_name_H-M   'P 1'
#
loop_
_entity.id
_entity.type
_entity.pdbx_description
1 polymer ?
#
loop_
_entity_poly.entity_id
_entity_poly.type
_entity_poly.pdbx_seq_one_letter_code
_entity_poly.pdbx_strand_id
1 'polypeptide(L)'
;EVELELSSIELEAFVMGPETALCRTFNFNGEFYQLRVEIRLIDGDLYAIWLINYFPDYQALFKVNTKVLNDSFDVDIFLSEMTTKKMITLCFSVLGFQLHTMSRCLGVSESAITNRLASVKKEIRKHFPDYDDFRFFCLKNGVYIRMTSVVLKILNVKSLLIK
;
A
#
# COMPACT_ATOMS: atom_id res chain seq x y z
N GLU A 1 -0.11 -16.25 -1.30
CA GLU A 1 0.10 -14.91 -0.69
C GLU A 1 0.76 -13.94 -1.68
N VAL A 2 1.91 -14.30 -2.26
CA VAL A 2 2.64 -13.46 -3.24
C VAL A 2 1.80 -13.13 -4.47
N GLU A 3 1.05 -14.09 -4.98
CA GLU A 3 0.15 -13.90 -6.14
C GLU A 3 -0.91 -12.83 -5.89
N LEU A 4 -1.48 -12.79 -4.67
CA LEU A 4 -2.45 -11.77 -4.29
C LEU A 4 -1.82 -10.37 -4.21
N GLU A 5 -0.59 -10.31 -3.73
CA GLU A 5 0.15 -9.07 -3.64
C GLU A 5 0.49 -8.53 -5.04
N LEU A 6 1.04 -9.38 -5.91
CA LEU A 6 1.37 -9.01 -7.29
C LEU A 6 0.12 -8.58 -8.05
N SER A 7 -0.97 -9.33 -7.93
CA SER A 7 -2.24 -8.98 -8.55
C SER A 7 -2.81 -7.65 -8.05
N SER A 8 -2.64 -7.35 -6.78
CA SER A 8 -3.04 -6.06 -6.20
C SER A 8 -2.23 -4.90 -6.78
N ILE A 9 -0.92 -5.08 -6.96
CA ILE A 9 -0.01 -4.08 -7.55
C ILE A 9 -0.38 -3.84 -9.01
N GLU A 10 -0.64 -4.90 -9.76
CA GLU A 10 -1.04 -4.81 -11.17
C GLU A 10 -2.37 -4.05 -11.33
N LEU A 11 -3.34 -4.40 -10.51
CA LEU A 11 -4.64 -3.74 -10.52
C LEU A 11 -4.53 -2.25 -10.19
N GLU A 12 -3.71 -1.90 -9.21
CA GLU A 12 -3.44 -0.51 -8.87
C GLU A 12 -2.81 0.23 -10.05
N ALA A 13 -1.84 -0.39 -10.73
CA ALA A 13 -1.23 0.19 -11.92
C ALA A 13 -2.26 0.43 -13.03
N PHE A 14 -3.20 -0.49 -13.27
CA PHE A 14 -4.30 -0.29 -14.23
C PHE A 14 -5.22 0.87 -13.83
N VAL A 15 -5.51 1.03 -12.54
CA VAL A 15 -6.31 2.17 -12.04
C VAL A 15 -5.60 3.50 -12.25
N MET A 16 -4.28 3.53 -12.09
CA MET A 16 -3.47 4.73 -12.35
C MET A 16 -3.43 5.09 -13.84
N GLY A 17 -3.57 4.10 -14.71
CA GLY A 17 -3.64 4.27 -16.16
C GLY A 17 -2.27 4.37 -16.84
N PRO A 18 -2.26 4.48 -18.19
CA PRO A 18 -1.04 4.62 -18.97
C PRO A 18 -0.29 5.91 -18.60
N GLU A 19 1.01 5.93 -18.87
CA GLU A 19 1.94 7.03 -18.57
C GLU A 19 2.35 7.18 -17.10
N THR A 20 1.86 6.29 -16.21
CA THR A 20 2.29 6.24 -14.81
C THR A 20 3.09 4.98 -14.55
N ALA A 21 4.03 5.07 -13.58
CA ALA A 21 4.78 3.91 -13.10
C ALA A 21 4.50 3.72 -11.61
N LEU A 22 4.06 2.55 -11.25
CA LEU A 22 3.91 2.15 -9.86
C LEU A 22 5.20 1.47 -9.40
N CYS A 23 5.84 2.02 -8.36
CA CYS A 23 7.01 1.40 -7.75
C CYS A 23 6.66 0.90 -6.36
N ARG A 24 7.01 -0.35 -6.06
CA ARG A 24 6.81 -1.00 -4.76
C ARG A 24 8.04 -1.77 -4.36
N THR A 25 8.23 -1.87 -3.06
CA THR A 25 9.20 -2.81 -2.48
C THR A 25 8.42 -3.87 -1.73
N PHE A 26 8.75 -5.13 -1.93
CA PHE A 26 8.14 -6.26 -1.23
C PHE A 26 9.21 -7.21 -0.70
N ASN A 27 8.85 -7.96 0.33
CA ASN A 27 9.69 -9.00 0.92
C ASN A 27 9.18 -10.37 0.48
N PHE A 28 10.07 -11.17 -0.10
CA PHE A 28 9.78 -12.54 -0.44
C PHE A 28 10.86 -13.45 0.15
N ASN A 29 10.45 -14.35 1.03
CA ASN A 29 11.36 -15.27 1.74
C ASN A 29 12.52 -14.58 2.48
N GLY A 30 12.27 -13.38 3.03
CA GLY A 30 13.31 -12.61 3.73
C GLY A 30 14.18 -11.74 2.82
N GLU A 31 13.96 -11.78 1.53
CA GLU A 31 14.66 -10.97 0.54
C GLU A 31 13.80 -9.82 0.03
N PHE A 32 14.42 -8.69 -0.26
CA PHE A 32 13.72 -7.50 -0.74
C PHE A 32 13.85 -7.35 -2.24
N TYR A 33 12.70 -7.06 -2.85
CA TYR A 33 12.58 -6.80 -4.28
C TYR A 33 11.90 -5.45 -4.50
N GLN A 34 12.38 -4.72 -5.49
CA GLN A 34 11.69 -3.54 -6.00
C GLN A 34 10.95 -3.93 -7.27
N LEU A 35 9.65 -3.67 -7.26
CA LEU A 35 8.79 -3.80 -8.44
C LEU A 35 8.53 -2.42 -9.02
N ARG A 36 8.61 -2.35 -10.33
CA ARG A 36 8.08 -1.24 -11.12
C ARG A 36 7.09 -1.82 -12.12
N VAL A 37 5.85 -1.33 -12.07
CA VAL A 37 4.79 -1.73 -13.00
C VAL A 37 4.36 -0.52 -13.79
N GLU A 38 4.38 -0.63 -15.11
CA GLU A 38 3.92 0.39 -16.05
C GLU A 38 2.80 -0.18 -16.90
N ILE A 39 1.73 0.59 -17.07
CA ILE A 39 0.68 0.25 -18.03
C ILE A 39 1.01 0.90 -19.36
N ARG A 40 1.10 0.09 -20.39
CA ARG A 40 1.36 0.54 -21.77
C ARG A 40 0.19 0.17 -22.67
N LEU A 41 -0.16 1.10 -23.54
CA LEU A 41 -1.09 0.86 -24.63
C LEU A 41 -0.27 0.38 -25.85
N ILE A 42 -0.50 -0.85 -26.29
CA ILE A 42 0.18 -1.45 -27.44
C ILE A 42 -0.91 -2.03 -28.35
N ASP A 43 -0.96 -1.55 -29.58
CA ASP A 43 -1.93 -1.98 -30.61
C ASP A 43 -3.42 -1.90 -30.17
N GLY A 44 -3.72 -0.98 -29.28
CA GLY A 44 -5.09 -0.77 -28.76
C GLY A 44 -5.42 -1.54 -27.47
N ASP A 45 -4.55 -2.43 -27.02
CA ASP A 45 -4.70 -3.18 -25.78
C ASP A 45 -3.78 -2.65 -24.68
N LEU A 46 -4.23 -2.79 -23.42
CA LEU A 46 -3.46 -2.39 -22.24
C LEU A 46 -2.65 -3.56 -21.71
N TYR A 47 -1.36 -3.34 -21.54
CA TYR A 47 -0.42 -4.31 -21.00
C TYR A 47 0.24 -3.78 -19.72
N ALA A 48 0.39 -4.65 -18.72
CA ALA A 48 1.22 -4.39 -17.55
C ALA A 48 2.65 -4.87 -17.84
N ILE A 49 3.61 -3.94 -17.83
CA ILE A 49 5.03 -4.25 -17.97
C ILE A 49 5.68 -4.22 -16.60
N TRP A 50 6.27 -5.34 -16.22
CA TRP A 50 6.90 -5.55 -14.93
C TRP A 50 8.41 -5.49 -15.03
N LEU A 51 9.01 -4.65 -14.17
CA LEU A 51 10.45 -4.63 -13.93
C LEU A 51 10.67 -5.02 -12.47
N ILE A 52 11.40 -6.11 -12.26
CA ILE A 52 11.69 -6.65 -10.93
C ILE A 52 13.19 -6.52 -10.69
N ASN A 53 13.56 -5.73 -9.68
CA ASN A 53 14.94 -5.58 -9.25
C ASN A 53 15.14 -6.25 -7.90
N TYR A 54 16.16 -7.07 -7.79
CA TYR A 54 16.58 -7.70 -6.55
C TYR A 54 17.62 -6.84 -5.84
N PHE A 55 17.44 -6.63 -4.53
CA PHE A 55 18.36 -5.85 -3.70
C PHE A 55 18.85 -6.69 -2.53
N PRO A 56 19.98 -7.41 -2.69
CA PRO A 56 20.51 -8.27 -1.64
C PRO A 56 20.90 -7.50 -0.35
N ASP A 57 21.27 -6.24 -0.47
CA ASP A 57 21.73 -5.40 0.64
C ASP A 57 20.64 -4.47 1.21
N TYR A 58 19.39 -4.65 0.83
CA TYR A 58 18.30 -3.78 1.29
C TYR A 58 18.15 -3.80 2.82
N GLN A 59 18.45 -4.92 3.46
CA GLN A 59 18.51 -5.03 4.92
C GLN A 59 19.58 -4.11 5.53
N ALA A 60 20.67 -3.82 4.82
CA ALA A 60 21.72 -2.91 5.29
C ALA A 60 21.27 -1.44 5.24
N LEU A 61 20.43 -1.08 4.26
CA LEU A 61 19.86 0.26 4.13
C LEU A 61 18.76 0.51 5.16
N PHE A 62 18.01 -0.55 5.53
CA PHE A 62 16.95 -0.53 6.55
C PHE A 62 17.38 -1.09 7.89
N LYS A 63 18.66 -1.06 8.25
CA LYS A 63 19.10 -1.11 9.64
C LYS A 63 18.64 0.15 10.39
N VAL A 64 17.44 0.60 10.09
CA VAL A 64 16.67 1.42 10.99
C VAL A 64 16.50 0.61 12.27
N ASN A 65 16.85 1.20 13.40
CA ASN A 65 16.74 0.65 14.73
C ASN A 65 15.46 -0.19 14.91
N THR A 66 15.51 -1.46 14.53
CA THR A 66 14.45 -2.45 14.78
C THR A 66 14.27 -2.73 16.28
N LYS A 67 14.82 -1.85 17.13
CA LYS A 67 14.83 -2.03 18.58
C LYS A 67 13.48 -1.88 19.26
N VAL A 68 12.44 -1.43 18.58
CA VAL A 68 11.11 -1.32 19.20
C VAL A 68 10.01 -1.55 18.15
N LEU A 69 10.00 -2.67 17.47
CA LEU A 69 8.75 -3.16 16.92
C LEU A 69 8.05 -3.87 18.08
N ASN A 70 7.06 -3.21 18.64
CA ASN A 70 6.20 -3.74 19.69
C ASN A 70 5.55 -5.04 19.15
N ASP A 71 6.07 -6.20 19.56
CA ASP A 71 5.42 -7.50 19.30
C ASP A 71 4.00 -7.58 19.90
N SER A 72 3.63 -6.58 20.67
CA SER A 72 2.32 -6.43 21.31
C SER A 72 1.35 -5.49 20.60
N PHE A 73 1.73 -4.86 19.45
CA PHE A 73 0.83 -3.95 18.75
C PHE A 73 -0.24 -4.73 17.98
N ASP A 74 -1.49 -4.65 18.45
CA ASP A 74 -2.63 -5.24 17.77
C ASP A 74 -3.21 -4.26 16.74
N VAL A 75 -2.91 -4.52 15.49
CA VAL A 75 -3.38 -3.70 14.37
C VAL A 75 -4.90 -3.77 14.18
N ASP A 76 -5.54 -4.87 14.56
CA ASP A 76 -6.98 -5.03 14.41
C ASP A 76 -7.73 -4.16 15.41
N ILE A 77 -7.25 -4.13 16.64
CA ILE A 77 -7.77 -3.20 17.66
C ILE A 77 -7.56 -1.77 17.16
N PHE A 78 -6.35 -1.41 16.76
CA PHE A 78 -6.02 -0.07 16.27
C PHE A 78 -6.92 0.38 15.10
N LEU A 79 -7.16 -0.49 14.12
CA LEU A 79 -8.04 -0.18 12.99
C LEU A 79 -9.51 -0.09 13.41
N SER A 80 -9.95 -0.88 14.38
CA SER A 80 -11.33 -0.88 14.87
C SER A 80 -11.70 0.41 15.62
N GLU A 81 -10.73 1.06 16.25
CA GLU A 81 -10.91 2.34 16.96
C GLU A 81 -11.03 3.54 16.00
N MET A 82 -10.72 3.35 14.73
CA MET A 82 -10.80 4.42 13.74
C MET A 82 -12.20 4.56 13.16
N THR A 83 -12.56 5.79 12.81
CA THR A 83 -13.73 5.98 11.94
C THR A 83 -13.48 5.36 10.57
N THR A 84 -14.52 4.82 9.95
CA THR A 84 -14.45 4.19 8.62
C THR A 84 -13.73 5.07 7.59
N LYS A 85 -13.99 6.40 7.60
CA LYS A 85 -13.35 7.36 6.69
C LYS A 85 -11.83 7.45 6.89
N LYS A 86 -11.36 7.43 8.14
CA LYS A 86 -9.93 7.45 8.47
C LYS A 86 -9.28 6.12 8.09
N MET A 87 -9.90 5.01 8.44
CA MET A 87 -9.42 3.66 8.13
C MET A 87 -9.26 3.45 6.62
N ILE A 88 -10.27 3.80 5.81
CA ILE A 88 -10.17 3.72 4.35
C ILE A 88 -9.01 4.60 3.84
N THR A 89 -8.91 5.85 4.31
CA THR A 89 -7.83 6.76 3.89
C THR A 89 -6.45 6.20 4.25
N LEU A 90 -6.32 5.56 5.42
CA LEU A 90 -5.10 4.87 5.83
C LEU A 90 -4.77 3.71 4.89
N CYS A 91 -5.75 2.87 4.54
CA CYS A 91 -5.53 1.75 3.63
C CYS A 91 -4.95 2.20 2.29
N PHE A 92 -5.54 3.22 1.66
CA PHE A 92 -4.99 3.80 0.44
C PHE A 92 -3.56 4.33 0.62
N SER A 93 -3.30 5.02 1.73
CA SER A 93 -1.98 5.60 2.00
C SER A 93 -0.90 4.55 2.27
N VAL A 94 -1.20 3.49 3.02
CA VAL A 94 -0.26 2.38 3.27
C VAL A 94 0.10 1.68 1.98
N LEU A 95 -0.87 1.48 1.10
CA LEU A 95 -0.67 0.92 -0.24
C LEU A 95 0.05 1.90 -1.19
N GLY A 96 0.29 3.16 -0.76
CA GLY A 96 1.09 4.16 -1.45
C GLY A 96 0.36 4.94 -2.53
N PHE A 97 -0.97 4.93 -2.53
CA PHE A 97 -1.73 5.78 -3.43
C PHE A 97 -1.39 7.26 -3.24
N GLN A 98 -1.23 7.96 -4.34
CA GLN A 98 -0.96 9.39 -4.31
C GLN A 98 -2.20 10.18 -3.91
N LEU A 99 -2.00 11.35 -3.34
CA LEU A 99 -3.06 12.19 -2.77
C LEU A 99 -4.19 12.50 -3.79
N HIS A 100 -3.81 12.88 -5.01
CA HIS A 100 -4.78 13.17 -6.07
C HIS A 100 -5.58 11.92 -6.49
N THR A 101 -4.93 10.74 -6.54
CA THR A 101 -5.61 9.48 -6.86
C THR A 101 -6.60 9.11 -5.76
N MET A 102 -6.21 9.26 -4.49
CA MET A 102 -7.09 9.05 -3.34
C MET A 102 -8.30 10.00 -3.39
N SER A 103 -8.07 11.28 -3.71
CA SER A 103 -9.11 12.30 -3.88
C SER A 103 -10.15 11.85 -4.91
N ARG A 104 -9.69 11.42 -6.07
CA ARG A 104 -10.54 10.90 -7.16
C ARG A 104 -11.32 9.65 -6.74
N CYS A 105 -10.63 8.67 -6.18
CA CYS A 105 -11.25 7.39 -5.79
C CYS A 105 -12.29 7.55 -4.66
N LEU A 106 -12.04 8.47 -3.73
CA LEU A 106 -12.89 8.66 -2.55
C LEU A 106 -13.94 9.77 -2.72
N GLY A 107 -13.91 10.50 -3.83
CA GLY A 107 -14.85 11.60 -4.11
C GLY A 107 -14.76 12.75 -3.08
N VAL A 108 -13.55 13.04 -2.56
CA VAL A 108 -13.32 14.09 -1.57
C VAL A 108 -12.13 14.95 -1.95
N SER A 109 -12.05 16.18 -1.42
CA SER A 109 -10.91 17.06 -1.72
C SER A 109 -9.58 16.53 -1.15
N GLU A 110 -8.47 16.90 -1.77
CA GLU A 110 -7.14 16.56 -1.28
C GLU A 110 -6.87 17.09 0.13
N SER A 111 -7.38 18.29 0.44
CA SER A 111 -7.28 18.86 1.78
C SER A 111 -8.00 18.01 2.83
N ALA A 112 -9.16 17.44 2.49
CA ALA A 112 -9.88 16.52 3.39
C ALA A 112 -9.07 15.24 3.64
N ILE A 113 -8.41 14.70 2.62
CA ILE A 113 -7.54 13.53 2.75
C ILE A 113 -6.32 13.87 3.60
N THR A 114 -5.66 15.00 3.32
CA THR A 114 -4.51 15.48 4.08
C THR A 114 -4.84 15.62 5.58
N ASN A 115 -5.99 16.19 5.91
CA ASN A 115 -6.45 16.33 7.29
C ASN A 115 -6.70 14.96 7.96
N ARG A 116 -7.31 14.02 7.22
CA ARG A 116 -7.52 12.65 7.74
C ARG A 116 -6.19 11.96 7.99
N LEU A 117 -5.25 12.04 7.03
CA LEU A 117 -3.91 11.45 7.18
C LEU A 117 -3.12 12.08 8.34
N ALA A 118 -3.19 13.39 8.51
CA ALA A 118 -2.54 14.07 9.63
C ALA A 118 -3.08 13.54 10.98
N SER A 119 -4.41 13.37 11.08
CA SER A 119 -5.03 12.80 12.27
C SER A 119 -4.59 11.35 12.51
N VAL A 120 -4.58 10.51 11.46
CA VAL A 120 -4.15 9.11 11.56
C VAL A 120 -2.67 9.00 11.92
N LYS A 121 -1.80 9.79 11.28
CA LYS A 121 -0.36 9.82 11.59
C LYS A 121 -0.10 10.22 13.04
N LYS A 122 -0.92 11.09 13.61
CA LYS A 122 -0.83 11.44 15.04
C LYS A 122 -1.13 10.23 15.95
N GLU A 123 -2.12 9.42 15.59
CA GLU A 123 -2.41 8.19 16.35
C GLU A 123 -1.29 7.15 16.19
N ILE A 124 -0.78 6.96 14.96
CA ILE A 124 0.31 6.03 14.67
C ILE A 124 1.56 6.36 15.50
N ARG A 125 1.89 7.64 15.65
CA ARG A 125 3.07 8.10 16.43
C ARG A 125 3.00 7.76 17.92
N LYS A 126 1.87 7.33 18.44
CA LYS A 126 1.77 6.81 19.82
C LYS A 126 2.39 5.41 19.95
N HIS A 127 2.53 4.68 18.84
CA HIS A 127 2.95 3.28 18.81
C HIS A 127 4.23 3.07 17.98
N PHE A 128 4.49 3.93 17.00
CA PHE A 128 5.62 3.85 16.08
C PHE A 128 6.38 5.18 16.06
N PRO A 129 7.71 5.15 15.87
CA PRO A 129 8.53 6.37 15.76
C PRO A 129 8.03 7.30 14.65
N ASP A 130 7.70 6.72 13.50
CA ASP A 130 7.15 7.46 12.37
C ASP A 130 6.15 6.63 11.54
N TYR A 131 5.66 7.24 10.46
CA TYR A 131 4.68 6.62 9.58
C TYR A 131 5.29 5.52 8.69
N ASP A 132 6.55 5.64 8.32
CA ASP A 132 7.22 4.66 7.46
C ASP A 132 7.52 3.38 8.25
N ASP A 133 7.85 3.48 9.54
CA ASP A 133 7.95 2.33 10.44
C ASP A 133 6.63 1.57 10.55
N PHE A 134 5.50 2.28 10.65
CA PHE A 134 4.18 1.66 10.63
C PHE A 134 3.87 0.99 9.28
N ARG A 135 4.20 1.63 8.15
CA ARG A 135 4.05 1.02 6.82
C ARG A 135 4.88 -0.25 6.70
N PHE A 136 6.13 -0.20 7.14
CA PHE A 136 7.01 -1.37 7.16
C PHE A 136 6.43 -2.50 8.02
N PHE A 137 5.89 -2.17 9.20
CA PHE A 137 5.18 -3.13 10.05
C PHE A 137 4.00 -3.78 9.31
N CYS A 138 3.17 -2.98 8.63
CA CYS A 138 2.04 -3.48 7.85
C CYS A 138 2.49 -4.44 6.73
N LEU A 139 3.58 -4.14 6.06
CA LEU A 139 4.16 -4.99 5.01
C LEU A 139 4.70 -6.29 5.61
N LYS A 140 5.54 -6.19 6.64
CA LYS A 140 6.16 -7.35 7.28
C LYS A 140 5.16 -8.35 7.86
N ASN A 141 4.05 -7.85 8.40
CA ASN A 141 3.04 -8.68 9.08
C ASN A 141 1.82 -9.01 8.19
N GLY A 142 1.89 -8.76 6.89
CA GLY A 142 0.81 -9.11 5.95
C GLY A 142 -0.49 -8.29 6.12
N VAL A 143 -0.46 -7.22 6.92
CA VAL A 143 -1.62 -6.36 7.18
C VAL A 143 -2.12 -5.70 5.89
N TYR A 144 -1.18 -5.35 5.00
CA TYR A 144 -1.49 -4.74 3.70
C TYR A 144 -2.42 -5.59 2.84
N ILE A 145 -2.42 -6.93 2.95
CA ILE A 145 -3.33 -7.82 2.21
C ILE A 145 -4.79 -7.50 2.56
N ARG A 146 -5.06 -7.34 3.86
CA ARG A 146 -6.40 -6.95 4.33
C ARG A 146 -6.77 -5.53 3.90
N MET A 147 -5.81 -4.60 3.94
CA MET A 147 -5.99 -3.23 3.46
C MET A 147 -6.29 -3.20 1.96
N THR A 148 -5.63 -4.03 1.17
CA THR A 148 -5.92 -4.21 -0.26
C THR A 148 -7.37 -4.64 -0.47
N SER A 149 -7.86 -5.62 0.28
CA SER A 149 -9.25 -6.06 0.19
C SER A 149 -10.25 -4.94 0.47
N VAL A 150 -9.94 -4.02 1.39
CA VAL A 150 -10.77 -2.84 1.66
C VAL A 150 -10.77 -1.89 0.46
N VAL A 151 -9.61 -1.61 -0.10
CA VAL A 151 -9.47 -0.70 -1.25
C VAL A 151 -10.17 -1.26 -2.48
N LEU A 152 -10.01 -2.56 -2.77
CA LEU A 152 -10.70 -3.22 -3.91
C LEU A 152 -12.21 -3.13 -3.79
N LYS A 153 -12.77 -3.29 -2.60
CA LYS A 153 -14.21 -3.10 -2.35
C LYS A 153 -14.67 -1.67 -2.65
N ILE A 154 -13.87 -0.69 -2.27
CA ILE A 154 -14.19 0.74 -2.53
C ILE A 154 -14.14 1.06 -4.03
N LEU A 155 -13.16 0.49 -4.74
CA LEU A 155 -12.99 0.72 -6.17
C LEU A 155 -14.03 -0.04 -7.03
N ASN A 156 -14.93 -0.83 -6.40
CA ASN A 156 -15.91 -1.69 -7.11
C ASN A 156 -15.26 -2.64 -8.14
N VAL A 157 -13.99 -2.91 -7.97
CA VAL A 157 -13.29 -3.86 -8.82
C VAL A 157 -13.74 -5.25 -8.39
N LYS A 158 -14.68 -5.81 -9.13
CA LYS A 158 -14.96 -7.24 -9.03
C LYS A 158 -13.65 -7.94 -9.42
N SER A 159 -13.10 -8.66 -8.46
CA SER A 159 -11.90 -9.47 -8.69
C SER A 159 -12.07 -10.32 -9.94
N LEU A 160 -11.40 -9.92 -11.02
CA LEU A 160 -11.22 -10.76 -12.23
C LEU A 160 -10.27 -11.93 -11.96
N LEU A 161 -9.81 -12.07 -10.72
CA LEU A 161 -8.72 -12.95 -10.30
C LEU A 161 -9.14 -14.33 -9.82
N ILE A 162 -10.41 -14.70 -9.99
CA ILE A 162 -10.84 -16.08 -9.67
C ILE A 162 -11.67 -16.62 -10.82
N LYS A 163 -11.02 -17.19 -11.78
CA LYS A 163 -11.54 -18.33 -12.55
C LYS A 163 -10.44 -19.35 -12.68
#